data_d38af913add792c66840ba064b8e8ad6
#
_entry.id   d38af913add792c66840ba064b8e8ad6
#
_cell.length_a   1.000
_cell.length_b   1.000
_cell.length_c   1.000
_cell.angle_alpha   90.00
_cell.angle_beta   90.00
_cell.angle_gamma   90.00
#
_symmetry.space_group_name_H-M   'P 1'
#
loop_
_entity.id
_entity.type
_entity.pdbx_description
1 polymer ?
#
loop_
_entity_poly.entity_id
_entity_poly.type
_entity_poly.pdbx_seq_one_letter_code
_entity_poly.pdbx_strand_id
1 'polypeptide(L)'
;IIWTTTPWTIPANKALAYNEALDYVLIQLNDEGDFKNKKVVIAEALLESVIKECELKDFKEIKKFKGKELKGTICNHPFIDLGFEFDIPMLEARFVTTEQGTGIVHCAPSHGPDDFNLCLNHGIKAIETVDGDGKYTKNVQLFEGIHIFKANPIIIEKLKEQKKLLSNSELVHSYPHSWRSKAPLVHRATPQWFISVSYTHLRAHETLLY
;
A
#
# COMPACT_ATOMS: atom_id res chain seq x y z
N ILE A 1 -0.26 -6.53 10.36
CA ILE A 1 0.94 -6.19 9.55
C ILE A 1 0.59 -6.15 8.08
N ILE A 2 1.36 -5.44 7.29
CA ILE A 2 1.23 -5.37 5.83
C ILE A 2 2.54 -5.84 5.19
N TRP A 3 2.46 -6.26 3.94
CA TRP A 3 3.60 -6.60 3.11
C TRP A 3 3.56 -5.76 1.82
N THR A 4 4.71 -5.32 1.33
CA THR A 4 4.82 -4.56 0.09
C THR A 4 6.16 -4.79 -0.60
N THR A 5 6.16 -4.82 -1.92
CA THR A 5 7.37 -4.80 -2.77
C THR A 5 7.78 -3.38 -3.16
N THR A 6 6.96 -2.38 -2.83
CA THR A 6 7.15 -0.98 -3.21
C THR A 6 7.13 -0.06 -1.99
N PRO A 7 8.15 -0.09 -1.11
CA PRO A 7 8.18 0.74 0.10
C PRO A 7 7.93 2.21 -0.16
N TRP A 8 8.31 2.72 -1.34
CA TRP A 8 8.10 4.11 -1.73
C TRP A 8 6.61 4.53 -1.76
N THR A 9 5.65 3.58 -1.80
CA THR A 9 4.21 3.94 -1.72
C THR A 9 3.69 4.08 -0.29
N ILE A 10 4.42 3.61 0.73
CA ILE A 10 4.00 3.68 2.15
C ILE A 10 3.70 5.11 2.60
N PRO A 11 4.49 6.15 2.27
CA PRO A 11 4.16 7.53 2.65
C PRO A 11 2.84 8.04 2.08
N ALA A 12 2.34 7.43 1.00
CA ALA A 12 1.06 7.77 0.38
C ALA A 12 -0.11 6.89 0.88
N ASN A 13 0.10 6.05 1.89
CA ASN A 13 -0.92 5.16 2.46
C ASN A 13 -2.10 5.95 3.02
N LYS A 14 -3.33 5.59 2.63
CA LYS A 14 -4.58 6.24 3.08
C LYS A 14 -5.61 5.26 3.61
N ALA A 15 -5.44 3.96 3.40
CA ALA A 15 -6.30 2.92 3.93
C ALA A 15 -5.54 1.59 4.03
N LEU A 16 -6.11 0.63 4.72
CA LEU A 16 -5.72 -0.77 4.70
C LEU A 16 -6.87 -1.59 4.14
N ALA A 17 -6.60 -2.46 3.18
CA ALA A 17 -7.61 -3.38 2.64
C ALA A 17 -7.54 -4.73 3.36
N TYR A 18 -8.70 -5.32 3.65
CA TYR A 18 -8.87 -6.67 4.18
C TYR A 18 -10.04 -7.37 3.50
N ASN A 19 -10.16 -8.67 3.64
CA ASN A 19 -11.27 -9.43 3.07
C ASN A 19 -12.15 -10.03 4.18
N GLU A 20 -13.43 -9.69 4.20
CA GLU A 20 -14.39 -10.16 5.22
C GLU A 20 -14.56 -11.68 5.24
N ALA A 21 -14.34 -12.37 4.11
CA ALA A 21 -14.51 -13.81 3.98
C ALA A 21 -13.33 -14.62 4.52
N LEU A 22 -12.15 -14.00 4.68
CA LEU A 22 -10.96 -14.68 5.17
C LEU A 22 -11.00 -14.85 6.69
N ASP A 23 -10.28 -15.88 7.15
CA ASP A 23 -9.96 -16.12 8.54
C ASP A 23 -8.64 -15.42 8.90
N TYR A 24 -8.62 -14.74 10.04
CA TYR A 24 -7.46 -14.06 10.58
C TYR A 24 -7.08 -14.61 11.94
N VAL A 25 -5.82 -14.52 12.25
CA VAL A 25 -5.27 -14.86 13.56
C VAL A 25 -4.57 -13.68 14.18
N LEU A 26 -4.83 -13.46 15.46
CA LEU A 26 -4.11 -12.56 16.33
C LEU A 26 -3.04 -13.34 17.06
N ILE A 27 -1.78 -13.02 16.84
CA ILE A 27 -0.66 -13.62 17.57
C ILE A 27 0.06 -12.55 18.39
N GLN A 28 0.69 -12.98 19.48
CA GLN A 28 1.63 -12.17 20.25
C GLN A 28 3.03 -12.67 19.98
N LEU A 29 3.91 -11.74 19.63
CA LEU A 29 5.32 -12.02 19.40
C LEU A 29 6.06 -12.01 20.73
N ASN A 30 6.85 -13.05 21.00
CA ASN A 30 7.62 -13.19 22.24
C ASN A 30 9.13 -13.12 21.98
N ASP A 31 9.55 -13.17 20.72
CA ASP A 31 10.96 -13.03 20.34
C ASP A 31 11.56 -11.74 20.93
N GLU A 32 12.81 -11.83 21.37
CA GLU A 32 13.54 -10.67 21.88
C GLU A 32 13.73 -9.61 20.78
N GLY A 33 13.55 -8.35 21.13
CA GLY A 33 13.72 -7.22 20.22
C GLY A 33 12.60 -6.19 20.33
N ASP A 34 12.52 -5.32 19.32
CA ASP A 34 11.60 -4.17 19.29
C ASP A 34 10.11 -4.57 19.25
N PHE A 35 9.82 -5.79 18.83
CA PHE A 35 8.45 -6.31 18.70
C PHE A 35 8.04 -7.25 19.83
N LYS A 36 8.87 -7.45 20.86
CA LYS A 36 8.52 -8.28 22.01
C LYS A 36 7.20 -7.82 22.65
N ASN A 37 6.31 -8.78 22.91
CA ASN A 37 4.96 -8.57 23.44
C ASN A 37 4.01 -7.78 22.51
N LYS A 38 4.42 -7.44 21.30
CA LYS A 38 3.51 -6.84 20.31
C LYS A 38 2.54 -7.88 19.76
N LYS A 39 1.34 -7.42 19.47
CA LYS A 39 0.31 -8.26 18.86
C LYS A 39 0.18 -7.90 17.39
N VAL A 40 0.09 -8.91 16.53
CA VAL A 40 -0.04 -8.74 15.09
C VAL A 40 -1.21 -9.57 14.56
N VAL A 41 -1.87 -9.04 13.54
CA VAL A 41 -2.96 -9.69 12.82
C VAL A 41 -2.44 -10.14 11.45
N ILE A 42 -2.70 -11.39 11.08
CA ILE A 42 -2.30 -12.03 9.83
C ILE A 42 -3.47 -12.89 9.34
N ALA A 43 -3.65 -13.04 8.04
CA ALA A 43 -4.57 -14.06 7.52
C ALA A 43 -4.08 -15.45 7.93
N GLU A 44 -4.97 -16.29 8.46
CA GLU A 44 -4.61 -17.60 9.02
C GLU A 44 -3.86 -18.48 8.01
N ALA A 45 -4.30 -18.47 6.75
CA ALA A 45 -3.66 -19.25 5.68
C ALA A 45 -2.23 -18.79 5.35
N LEU A 46 -1.84 -17.57 5.74
CA LEU A 46 -0.50 -17.01 5.49
C LEU A 46 0.40 -17.04 6.72
N LEU A 47 -0.09 -17.52 7.86
CA LEU A 47 0.64 -17.49 9.13
C LEU A 47 2.00 -18.17 9.02
N GLU A 48 2.06 -19.38 8.47
CA GLU A 48 3.31 -20.15 8.37
C GLU A 48 4.35 -19.48 7.49
N SER A 49 3.91 -18.91 6.34
CA SER A 49 4.83 -18.20 5.44
C SER A 49 5.38 -16.93 6.07
N VAL A 50 4.53 -16.17 6.77
CA VAL A 50 4.95 -14.94 7.47
C VAL A 50 5.92 -15.25 8.60
N ILE A 51 5.65 -16.31 9.39
CA ILE A 51 6.54 -16.75 10.46
C ILE A 51 7.93 -17.10 9.90
N LYS A 52 7.96 -17.83 8.79
CA LYS A 52 9.20 -18.22 8.13
C LYS A 52 9.96 -17.02 7.54
N GLU A 53 9.27 -16.13 6.83
CA GLU A 53 9.88 -14.95 6.21
C GLU A 53 10.38 -13.93 7.24
N CYS A 54 9.69 -13.80 8.36
CA CYS A 54 10.07 -12.89 9.45
C CYS A 54 10.99 -13.56 10.48
N GLU A 55 11.35 -14.84 10.29
CA GLU A 55 12.19 -15.63 11.19
C GLU A 55 11.69 -15.65 12.66
N LEU A 56 10.37 -15.61 12.83
CA LEU A 56 9.75 -15.63 14.17
C LEU A 56 9.87 -17.02 14.79
N LYS A 57 10.44 -17.10 15.97
CA LYS A 57 10.72 -18.36 16.68
C LYS A 57 9.78 -18.62 17.85
N ASP A 58 9.36 -17.56 18.51
CA ASP A 58 8.49 -17.64 19.69
C ASP A 58 7.30 -16.68 19.54
N PHE A 59 6.12 -17.26 19.46
CA PHE A 59 4.87 -16.51 19.39
C PHE A 59 3.75 -17.31 20.04
N LYS A 60 2.68 -16.63 20.43
CA LYS A 60 1.48 -17.23 21.01
C LYS A 60 0.26 -16.82 20.21
N GLU A 61 -0.49 -17.79 19.72
CA GLU A 61 -1.84 -17.52 19.19
C GLU A 61 -2.77 -17.09 20.31
N ILE A 62 -3.45 -15.96 20.10
CA ILE A 62 -4.38 -15.38 21.08
C ILE A 62 -5.82 -15.66 20.67
N LYS A 63 -6.16 -15.39 19.40
CA LYS A 63 -7.54 -15.48 18.90
C LYS A 63 -7.53 -15.72 17.40
N LYS A 64 -8.44 -16.58 16.93
CA LYS A 64 -8.84 -16.66 15.51
C LYS A 64 -10.19 -15.99 15.35
N PHE A 65 -10.38 -15.30 14.21
CA PHE A 65 -11.60 -14.54 13.97
C PHE A 65 -11.84 -14.33 12.47
N LYS A 66 -13.07 -14.02 12.09
CA LYS A 66 -13.42 -13.72 10.70
C LYS A 66 -13.05 -12.28 10.34
N GLY A 67 -12.65 -12.06 9.09
CA GLY A 67 -12.30 -10.73 8.59
C GLY A 67 -13.35 -9.67 8.84
N LYS A 68 -14.64 -10.03 8.85
CA LYS A 68 -15.73 -9.11 9.20
C LYS A 68 -15.58 -8.41 10.56
N GLU A 69 -14.82 -8.99 11.50
CA GLU A 69 -14.55 -8.36 12.80
C GLU A 69 -13.58 -7.17 12.70
N LEU A 70 -12.88 -7.04 11.58
CA LEU A 70 -11.99 -5.89 11.31
C LEU A 70 -12.75 -4.64 10.84
N LYS A 71 -14.04 -4.77 10.53
CA LYS A 71 -14.88 -3.67 10.08
C LYS A 71 -14.89 -2.52 11.08
N GLY A 72 -14.66 -1.30 10.57
CA GLY A 72 -14.65 -0.09 11.40
C GLY A 72 -13.36 0.12 12.19
N THR A 73 -12.35 -0.73 12.00
CA THR A 73 -11.03 -0.50 12.61
C THR A 73 -10.35 0.69 11.98
N ILE A 74 -9.79 1.55 12.80
CA ILE A 74 -8.95 2.69 12.39
C ILE A 74 -7.53 2.42 12.86
N CYS A 75 -6.57 2.59 11.96
CA CYS A 75 -5.16 2.41 12.23
C CYS A 75 -4.42 3.75 12.16
N ASN A 76 -3.24 3.80 12.75
CA ASN A 76 -2.32 4.92 12.62
C ASN A 76 -1.39 4.70 11.43
N HIS A 77 -0.99 5.78 10.77
CA HIS A 77 0.07 5.73 9.78
C HIS A 77 1.41 5.31 10.45
N PRO A 78 2.27 4.50 9.81
CA PRO A 78 3.55 4.09 10.42
C PRO A 78 4.45 5.29 10.77
N PHE A 79 4.29 6.43 10.11
CA PHE A 79 5.01 7.69 10.36
C PHE A 79 4.18 8.73 11.13
N ILE A 80 3.23 8.30 11.98
CA ILE A 80 2.38 9.23 12.74
C ILE A 80 3.21 10.21 13.56
N ASP A 81 4.27 9.74 14.21
CA ASP A 81 5.16 10.56 15.03
C ASP A 81 6.07 11.52 14.20
N LEU A 82 5.96 11.45 12.87
CA LEU A 82 6.72 12.27 11.92
C LEU A 82 5.80 13.19 11.07
N GLY A 83 4.59 13.47 11.58
CA GLY A 83 3.66 14.42 10.95
C GLY A 83 2.60 13.77 10.04
N PHE A 84 2.48 12.44 10.00
CA PHE A 84 1.42 11.74 9.27
C PHE A 84 0.21 11.47 10.20
N GLU A 85 -0.34 12.54 10.78
CA GLU A 85 -1.39 12.51 11.80
C GLU A 85 -2.79 12.44 11.16
N PHE A 86 -3.08 11.34 10.48
CA PHE A 86 -4.40 11.10 9.92
C PHE A 86 -4.81 9.63 10.06
N ASP A 87 -6.11 9.41 10.11
CA ASP A 87 -6.70 8.09 10.26
C ASP A 87 -6.49 7.23 9.00
N ILE A 88 -6.16 5.97 9.23
CA ILE A 88 -6.04 4.93 8.21
C ILE A 88 -7.17 3.91 8.44
N PRO A 89 -8.33 4.04 7.79
CA PRO A 89 -9.42 3.08 7.96
C PRO A 89 -9.08 1.74 7.33
N MET A 90 -9.59 0.66 7.94
CA MET A 90 -9.60 -0.66 7.32
C MET A 90 -10.86 -0.80 6.46
N LEU A 91 -10.69 -1.14 5.18
CA LEU A 91 -11.74 -1.22 4.17
C LEU A 91 -11.86 -2.66 3.64
N GLU A 92 -13.10 -3.12 3.46
CA GLU A 92 -13.34 -4.43 2.84
C GLU A 92 -12.99 -4.38 1.35
N ALA A 93 -12.25 -5.40 0.90
CA ALA A 93 -11.85 -5.51 -0.50
C ALA A 93 -11.66 -6.97 -0.92
N ARG A 94 -12.39 -7.38 -1.93
CA ARG A 94 -12.36 -8.76 -2.46
C ARG A 94 -11.05 -9.10 -3.18
N PHE A 95 -10.28 -8.13 -3.60
CA PHE A 95 -8.98 -8.36 -4.24
C PHE A 95 -7.90 -8.82 -3.25
N VAL A 96 -8.15 -8.71 -1.94
CA VAL A 96 -7.23 -9.26 -0.93
C VAL A 96 -7.37 -10.78 -0.92
N THR A 97 -6.28 -11.46 -1.27
CA THR A 97 -6.18 -12.92 -1.35
C THR A 97 -5.20 -13.48 -0.34
N THR A 98 -5.07 -14.79 -0.33
CA THR A 98 -4.10 -15.53 0.52
C THR A 98 -2.99 -16.19 -0.32
N GLU A 99 -2.71 -15.68 -1.51
CA GLU A 99 -1.64 -16.21 -2.36
C GLU A 99 -0.25 -15.77 -1.88
N GLN A 100 -0.16 -14.54 -1.36
CA GLN A 100 1.09 -13.98 -0.82
C GLN A 100 0.81 -12.84 0.16
N GLY A 101 1.84 -12.43 0.90
CA GLY A 101 1.77 -11.29 1.83
C GLY A 101 1.23 -11.68 3.21
N THR A 102 0.34 -10.87 3.76
CA THR A 102 -0.15 -11.01 5.15
C THR A 102 -1.68 -11.07 5.25
N GLY A 103 -2.40 -10.95 4.11
CA GLY A 103 -3.87 -10.84 4.08
C GLY A 103 -4.40 -9.46 4.49
N ILE A 104 -3.51 -8.49 4.70
CA ILE A 104 -3.84 -7.07 4.87
C ILE A 104 -2.94 -6.27 3.94
N VAL A 105 -3.54 -5.46 3.08
CA VAL A 105 -2.84 -4.72 2.03
C VAL A 105 -2.93 -3.23 2.32
N HIS A 106 -1.82 -2.51 2.24
CA HIS A 106 -1.86 -1.05 2.31
C HIS A 106 -2.40 -0.48 0.99
N CYS A 107 -3.17 0.59 1.07
CA CYS A 107 -3.77 1.24 -0.09
C CYS A 107 -3.26 2.67 -0.24
N ALA A 108 -2.62 2.91 -1.37
CA ALA A 108 -2.14 4.23 -1.78
C ALA A 108 -2.93 4.67 -3.03
N PRO A 109 -4.03 5.43 -2.89
CA PRO A 109 -4.96 5.73 -3.97
C PRO A 109 -4.35 6.47 -5.16
N SER A 110 -3.18 7.06 -4.98
CA SER A 110 -2.44 7.74 -6.04
C SER A 110 -1.53 6.82 -6.86
N HIS A 111 -1.39 5.53 -6.46
CA HIS A 111 -0.37 4.62 -7.00
C HIS A 111 -0.89 3.27 -7.45
N GLY A 112 -2.20 3.03 -7.44
CA GLY A 112 -2.81 1.80 -7.94
C GLY A 112 -4.28 2.00 -8.32
N PRO A 113 -4.78 1.37 -9.41
CA PRO A 113 -6.17 1.50 -9.81
C PRO A 113 -7.15 0.87 -8.82
N ASP A 114 -6.80 -0.26 -8.21
CA ASP A 114 -7.64 -0.92 -7.21
C ASP A 114 -7.70 -0.11 -5.93
N ASP A 115 -6.57 0.42 -5.47
CA ASP A 115 -6.47 1.32 -4.33
C ASP A 115 -7.27 2.60 -4.56
N PHE A 116 -7.16 3.17 -5.78
CA PHE A 116 -7.91 4.35 -6.18
C PHE A 116 -9.42 4.12 -6.09
N ASN A 117 -9.91 3.04 -6.71
CA ASN A 117 -11.34 2.72 -6.75
C ASN A 117 -11.88 2.43 -5.34
N LEU A 118 -11.15 1.64 -4.54
CA LEU A 118 -11.53 1.33 -3.17
C LEU A 118 -11.64 2.62 -2.33
N CYS A 119 -10.61 3.44 -2.36
CA CYS A 119 -10.56 4.69 -1.60
C CYS A 119 -11.63 5.68 -2.06
N LEU A 120 -11.85 5.83 -3.37
CA LEU A 120 -12.87 6.72 -3.93
C LEU A 120 -14.29 6.33 -3.47
N ASN A 121 -14.61 5.03 -3.47
CA ASN A 121 -15.90 4.51 -3.01
C ASN A 121 -16.16 4.78 -1.52
N HIS A 122 -15.11 5.04 -0.75
CA HIS A 122 -15.19 5.40 0.68
C HIS A 122 -14.92 6.90 0.94
N GLY A 123 -14.96 7.74 -0.10
CA GLY A 123 -14.79 9.19 0.03
C GLY A 123 -13.35 9.66 0.29
N ILE A 124 -12.37 8.76 0.18
CA ILE A 124 -10.94 9.07 0.34
C ILE A 124 -10.40 9.51 -1.02
N LYS A 125 -9.97 10.76 -1.11
CA LYS A 125 -9.47 11.34 -2.36
C LYS A 125 -8.00 10.97 -2.60
N ALA A 126 -7.69 10.64 -3.86
CA ALA A 126 -6.30 10.60 -4.31
C ALA A 126 -5.76 12.02 -4.43
N ILE A 127 -4.56 12.23 -3.90
CA ILE A 127 -3.83 13.49 -4.01
C ILE A 127 -2.54 13.26 -4.78
N GLU A 128 -2.03 14.29 -5.47
CA GLU A 128 -0.76 14.17 -6.15
C GLU A 128 0.38 14.06 -5.13
N THR A 129 0.97 12.87 -5.03
CA THR A 129 2.07 12.56 -4.10
C THR A 129 3.43 12.52 -4.80
N VAL A 130 3.43 12.34 -6.12
CA VAL A 130 4.63 12.29 -6.97
C VAL A 130 4.41 13.19 -8.17
N ASP A 131 5.36 14.08 -8.45
CA ASP A 131 5.34 15.01 -9.57
C ASP A 131 5.73 14.38 -10.92
N GLY A 132 5.83 15.22 -11.97
CA GLY A 132 6.20 14.79 -13.32
C GLY A 132 7.62 14.28 -13.45
N ASP A 133 8.51 14.66 -12.54
CA ASP A 133 9.91 14.25 -12.49
C ASP A 133 10.13 12.98 -11.64
N GLY A 134 9.06 12.41 -11.09
CA GLY A 134 9.13 11.23 -10.21
C GLY A 134 9.61 11.54 -8.80
N LYS A 135 9.46 12.77 -8.32
CA LYS A 135 9.82 13.19 -6.97
C LYS A 135 8.57 13.37 -6.11
N TYR A 136 8.70 13.11 -4.81
CA TYR A 136 7.61 13.42 -3.88
C TYR A 136 7.30 14.91 -3.86
N THR A 137 6.01 15.21 -3.87
CA THR A 137 5.49 16.57 -3.72
C THR A 137 5.45 16.98 -2.25
N LYS A 138 5.14 18.26 -1.99
CA LYS A 138 4.89 18.79 -0.64
C LYS A 138 3.78 18.07 0.14
N ASN A 139 2.93 17.30 -0.54
CA ASN A 139 1.89 16.48 0.11
C ASN A 139 2.47 15.27 0.88
N VAL A 140 3.76 15.00 0.68
CA VAL A 140 4.51 13.95 1.39
C VAL A 140 5.72 14.61 2.08
N GLN A 141 5.44 15.48 3.06
CA GLN A 141 6.38 16.45 3.65
C GLN A 141 7.75 15.89 4.01
N LEU A 142 7.79 14.74 4.70
CA LEU A 142 9.04 14.13 5.17
C LEU A 142 9.98 13.71 4.03
N PHE A 143 9.43 13.44 2.86
CA PHE A 143 10.15 12.89 1.71
C PHE A 143 10.14 13.85 0.50
N GLU A 144 9.65 15.08 0.65
CA GLU A 144 9.55 16.08 -0.43
C GLU A 144 10.86 16.18 -1.21
N GLY A 145 10.75 16.22 -2.54
CA GLY A 145 11.88 16.32 -3.45
C GLY A 145 12.73 15.06 -3.67
N ILE A 146 12.51 14.00 -2.87
CA ILE A 146 13.21 12.72 -3.06
C ILE A 146 12.60 11.98 -4.25
N HIS A 147 13.43 11.51 -5.17
CA HIS A 147 12.99 10.70 -6.30
C HIS A 147 12.59 9.29 -5.83
N ILE A 148 11.41 8.80 -6.24
CA ILE A 148 10.80 7.54 -5.75
C ILE A 148 11.71 6.32 -5.90
N PHE A 149 12.49 6.21 -6.98
CA PHE A 149 13.42 5.08 -7.16
C PHE A 149 14.62 5.12 -6.21
N LYS A 150 14.85 6.24 -5.53
CA LYS A 150 15.86 6.38 -4.47
C LYS A 150 15.25 6.32 -3.07
N ALA A 151 13.94 6.30 -2.97
CA ALA A 151 13.24 6.43 -1.70
C ALA A 151 13.19 5.13 -0.89
N ASN A 152 13.20 3.95 -1.54
CA ASN A 152 13.05 2.68 -0.84
C ASN A 152 14.01 2.52 0.35
N PRO A 153 15.34 2.68 0.22
CA PRO A 153 16.25 2.51 1.35
C PRO A 153 15.98 3.54 2.45
N ILE A 154 15.64 4.78 2.10
CA ILE A 154 15.37 5.86 3.04
C ILE A 154 14.12 5.54 3.87
N ILE A 155 13.06 5.06 3.21
CA ILE A 155 11.79 4.70 3.86
C ILE A 155 11.97 3.48 4.76
N ILE A 156 12.71 2.46 4.31
CA ILE A 156 13.03 1.27 5.10
C ILE A 156 13.79 1.67 6.37
N GLU A 157 14.79 2.56 6.25
CA GLU A 157 15.53 3.06 7.40
C GLU A 157 14.62 3.82 8.37
N LYS A 158 13.75 4.69 7.87
CA LYS A 158 12.78 5.41 8.69
C LYS A 158 11.79 4.47 9.40
N LEU A 159 11.35 3.40 8.73
CA LEU A 159 10.50 2.38 9.36
C LEU A 159 11.24 1.63 10.49
N LYS A 160 12.55 1.37 10.31
CA LYS A 160 13.39 0.77 11.36
C LYS A 160 13.53 1.71 12.56
N GLU A 161 13.87 2.98 12.31
CA GLU A 161 13.98 4.01 13.37
C GLU A 161 12.68 4.12 14.19
N GLN A 162 11.53 4.05 13.51
CA GLN A 162 10.21 4.11 14.15
C GLN A 162 9.76 2.76 14.76
N LYS A 163 10.57 1.71 14.68
CA LYS A 163 10.23 0.36 15.14
C LYS A 163 8.92 -0.15 14.52
N LYS A 164 8.75 0.09 13.22
CA LYS A 164 7.57 -0.30 12.43
C LYS A 164 7.91 -1.30 11.32
N LEU A 165 9.16 -1.72 11.20
CA LEU A 165 9.60 -2.71 10.21
C LEU A 165 9.88 -4.05 10.90
N LEU A 166 9.06 -5.05 10.64
CA LEU A 166 9.21 -6.39 11.22
C LEU A 166 10.30 -7.19 10.51
N SER A 167 10.29 -7.17 9.18
CA SER A 167 11.28 -7.86 8.34
C SER A 167 11.50 -7.10 7.03
N ASN A 168 12.66 -7.31 6.43
CA ASN A 168 13.03 -6.79 5.12
C ASN A 168 13.86 -7.81 4.38
N SER A 169 13.41 -8.20 3.20
CA SER A 169 14.10 -9.13 2.30
C SER A 169 14.18 -8.57 0.89
N GLU A 170 15.12 -9.06 0.11
CA GLU A 170 15.20 -8.75 -1.32
C GLU A 170 14.34 -9.71 -2.12
N LEU A 171 13.51 -9.17 -2.99
CA LEU A 171 12.65 -9.95 -3.88
C LEU A 171 12.93 -9.56 -5.34
N VAL A 172 13.29 -10.55 -6.13
CA VAL A 172 13.40 -10.40 -7.58
C VAL A 172 12.06 -10.71 -8.22
N HIS A 173 11.44 -9.73 -8.84
CA HIS A 173 10.18 -9.88 -9.53
C HIS A 173 10.15 -9.10 -10.84
N SER A 174 9.22 -9.46 -11.74
CA SER A 174 8.99 -8.74 -12.98
C SER A 174 8.40 -7.36 -12.68
N TYR A 175 8.99 -6.33 -13.25
CA TYR A 175 8.49 -4.96 -13.13
C TYR A 175 8.11 -4.40 -14.51
N PRO A 176 6.96 -3.73 -14.66
CA PRO A 176 6.55 -3.20 -15.94
C PRO A 176 7.49 -2.08 -16.42
N HIS A 177 7.92 -2.18 -17.67
CA HIS A 177 8.76 -1.17 -18.32
C HIS A 177 8.09 -0.65 -19.58
N SER A 178 8.35 0.61 -19.90
CA SER A 178 7.95 1.19 -21.18
C SER A 178 8.60 0.41 -22.33
N TRP A 179 7.78 -0.02 -23.28
CA TRP A 179 8.29 -0.74 -24.46
C TRP A 179 9.28 0.10 -25.29
N ARG A 180 9.10 1.43 -25.30
CA ARG A 180 9.91 2.38 -26.07
C ARG A 180 11.18 2.82 -25.33
N SER A 181 11.05 3.36 -24.13
CA SER A 181 12.17 3.93 -23.37
C SER A 181 12.91 2.91 -22.51
N LYS A 182 12.31 1.73 -22.30
CA LYS A 182 12.78 0.71 -21.34
C LYS A 182 12.84 1.21 -19.89
N ALA A 183 12.33 2.40 -19.60
CA ALA A 183 12.24 2.94 -18.25
C ALA A 183 11.13 2.22 -17.45
N PRO A 184 11.31 2.02 -16.14
CA PRO A 184 10.28 1.46 -15.28
C PRO A 184 9.06 2.37 -15.25
N LEU A 185 7.87 1.77 -15.24
CA LEU A 185 6.60 2.48 -15.19
C LEU A 185 6.12 2.62 -13.75
N VAL A 186 5.47 3.73 -13.45
CA VAL A 186 4.80 3.95 -12.16
C VAL A 186 3.38 4.44 -12.40
N HIS A 187 2.46 3.98 -11.55
CA HIS A 187 1.14 4.58 -11.46
C HIS A 187 1.22 5.83 -10.59
N ARG A 188 0.67 6.93 -11.07
CA ARG A 188 0.53 8.16 -10.29
C ARG A 188 -0.76 8.89 -10.64
N ALA A 189 -1.40 9.50 -9.65
CA ALA A 189 -2.52 10.40 -9.88
C ALA A 189 -2.01 11.71 -10.47
N THR A 190 -2.64 12.16 -11.56
CA THR A 190 -2.34 13.44 -12.21
C THR A 190 -3.63 14.20 -12.48
N PRO A 191 -3.65 15.53 -12.32
CA PRO A 191 -4.78 16.33 -12.77
C PRO A 191 -4.96 16.18 -14.28
N GLN A 192 -6.18 15.86 -14.72
CA GLN A 192 -6.50 15.71 -16.13
C GLN A 192 -7.89 16.28 -16.43
N TRP A 193 -8.08 16.72 -17.67
CA TRP A 193 -9.37 17.11 -18.17
C TRP A 193 -10.06 15.90 -18.81
N PHE A 194 -11.30 15.64 -18.41
CA PHE A 194 -12.14 14.61 -19.02
C PHE A 194 -13.29 15.28 -19.76
N ILE A 195 -13.42 14.96 -21.04
CA ILE A 195 -14.53 15.42 -21.89
C ILE A 195 -15.42 14.22 -22.16
N SER A 196 -16.68 14.30 -21.75
CA SER A 196 -17.64 13.23 -22.02
C SER A 196 -17.95 13.15 -23.50
N VAL A 197 -17.63 12.02 -24.12
CA VAL A 197 -17.87 11.78 -25.55
C VAL A 197 -19.31 11.40 -25.84
N SER A 198 -20.12 11.06 -24.82
CA SER A 198 -21.54 10.73 -24.98
C SER A 198 -22.40 11.88 -25.49
N TYR A 199 -21.93 13.11 -25.35
CA TYR A 199 -22.62 14.34 -25.83
C TYR A 199 -21.90 15.07 -26.96
N THR A 200 -20.68 14.65 -27.28
CA THR A 200 -19.88 15.26 -28.36
C THR A 200 -19.53 14.20 -29.39
N HIS A 201 -20.12 14.30 -30.59
CA HIS A 201 -19.61 13.56 -31.73
C HIS A 201 -18.29 14.17 -32.18
N LEU A 202 -17.18 13.72 -31.57
CA LEU A 202 -15.86 13.94 -32.17
C LEU A 202 -15.79 13.04 -33.40
N ARG A 203 -16.40 13.49 -34.51
CA ARG A 203 -16.06 12.93 -35.78
C ARG A 203 -14.60 13.25 -36.04
N ALA A 204 -13.79 12.22 -36.25
CA ALA A 204 -12.56 12.39 -36.96
C ALA A 204 -12.92 13.14 -38.26
N HIS A 205 -12.40 14.34 -38.44
CA HIS A 205 -12.50 14.96 -39.75
C HIS A 205 -11.72 14.07 -40.70
N GLU A 206 -12.44 13.30 -41.48
CA GLU A 206 -11.88 12.75 -42.71
C GLU A 206 -11.40 13.95 -43.50
N THR A 207 -10.12 14.17 -43.53
CA THR A 207 -9.50 15.08 -44.49
C THR A 207 -9.79 14.49 -45.86
N LEU A 208 -10.72 15.08 -46.58
CA LEU A 208 -10.89 14.82 -47.98
C LEU A 208 -9.54 15.10 -48.65
N LEU A 209 -8.85 14.04 -49.06
CA LEU A 209 -7.70 14.14 -49.94
C LEU A 209 -8.26 14.57 -51.31
N TYR A 210 -8.01 15.81 -51.70
CA TYR A 210 -8.15 16.27 -53.05
C TYR A 210 -6.89 15.94 -53.83
#